data_56ae5d45222bb0b336ee0c12e5950b01
#
_entry.id   56ae5d45222bb0b336ee0c12e5950b01
#
_cell.length_a   1.000
_cell.length_b   1.000
_cell.length_c   1.000
_cell.angle_alpha   90.00
_cell.angle_beta   90.00
_cell.angle_gamma   90.00
#
_symmetry.space_group_name_H-M   'P 1'
#
loop_
_entity.id
_entity.type
_entity.pdbx_description
1 polymer ?
#
loop_
_entity_poly.entity_id
_entity_poly.type
_entity_poly.pdbx_seq_one_letter_code
_entity_poly.pdbx_strand_id
1 'polypeptide(L)'
;MQAWVIGNWKQNPATSHDVDLLLNNLLTTIDAKEQAATERSNSRCQLMVAPSCIHLAAVSARLAGSSILSAAQDVSAHSASVGAYTGDCSAQQIADAGATWTILGHSERRQYHSESHDTLLQKVTHALTQGLGVVFCIGETQTQYDDKQTLDVIDTQLSVIKEVITTQPDLMSSLSDRLIIAYEPVWAIGTGKVPTVSEVSQTHQHIKQTITGFAESLKVMSVLYGGSVNADNADSFAADPMIDGALVGGASLKVESFLAIANAFSRAKD
;
A
#
# COMPACT_ATOMS: atom_id res chain seq x y z
N MET A 1 2.46 12.87 -12.00
CA MET A 1 1.74 12.17 -10.91
C MET A 1 2.79 11.67 -9.93
N GLN A 2 2.56 11.74 -8.63
CA GLN A 2 3.51 11.26 -7.62
C GLN A 2 3.56 9.73 -7.64
N ALA A 3 4.76 9.14 -7.67
CA ALA A 3 4.94 7.71 -7.49
C ALA A 3 4.88 7.33 -6.00
N TRP A 4 4.56 6.07 -5.72
CA TRP A 4 4.55 5.52 -4.36
C TRP A 4 5.34 4.24 -4.28
N VAL A 5 6.21 4.12 -3.28
CA VAL A 5 6.88 2.86 -2.96
C VAL A 5 6.67 2.56 -1.49
N ILE A 6 5.89 1.51 -1.23
CA ILE A 6 5.38 1.15 0.09
C ILE A 6 6.01 -0.17 0.51
N GLY A 7 6.76 -0.17 1.61
CA GLY A 7 7.36 -1.37 2.20
C GLY A 7 6.40 -2.04 3.18
N ASN A 8 5.74 -3.10 2.76
CA ASN A 8 5.00 -3.98 3.66
C ASN A 8 5.97 -4.97 4.33
N TRP A 9 6.34 -4.71 5.58
CA TRP A 9 7.28 -5.55 6.31
C TRP A 9 6.67 -6.88 6.76
N LYS A 10 5.34 -7.02 6.66
CA LYS A 10 4.60 -8.20 7.10
C LYS A 10 4.94 -8.51 8.58
N GLN A 11 5.18 -9.79 8.92
CA GLN A 11 5.55 -10.21 10.27
C GLN A 11 7.08 -10.12 10.50
N ASN A 12 7.71 -9.03 10.05
CA ASN A 12 9.15 -8.77 10.19
C ASN A 12 9.38 -7.31 10.58
N PRO A 13 10.59 -6.95 11.11
CA PRO A 13 11.55 -7.85 11.77
C PRO A 13 11.00 -8.46 13.07
N ALA A 14 11.70 -9.48 13.61
CA ALA A 14 11.24 -10.19 14.81
C ALA A 14 11.45 -9.42 16.11
N THR A 15 12.44 -8.51 16.16
CA THR A 15 12.82 -7.79 17.38
C THR A 15 12.82 -6.28 17.18
N SER A 16 12.59 -5.53 18.25
CA SER A 16 12.71 -4.06 18.21
C SER A 16 14.12 -3.61 17.84
N HIS A 17 15.15 -4.35 18.24
CA HIS A 17 16.53 -4.08 17.86
C HIS A 17 16.72 -4.13 16.34
N ASP A 18 16.20 -5.17 15.68
CA ASP A 18 16.31 -5.30 14.22
C ASP A 18 15.49 -4.22 13.49
N VAL A 19 14.34 -3.83 14.07
CA VAL A 19 13.56 -2.68 13.57
C VAL A 19 14.39 -1.40 13.63
N ASP A 20 15.04 -1.14 14.77
CA ASP A 20 15.90 0.07 14.95
C ASP A 20 17.08 0.05 13.97
N LEU A 21 17.71 -1.09 13.75
CA LEU A 21 18.79 -1.23 12.76
C LEU A 21 18.30 -0.93 11.35
N LEU A 22 17.17 -1.48 10.95
CA LEU A 22 16.59 -1.25 9.63
C LEU A 22 16.25 0.23 9.41
N LEU A 23 15.60 0.88 10.41
CA LEU A 23 15.24 2.29 10.34
C LEU A 23 16.49 3.20 10.33
N ASN A 24 17.47 2.93 11.18
CA ASN A 24 18.71 3.72 11.21
C ASN A 24 19.42 3.68 9.85
N ASN A 25 19.55 2.49 9.26
CA ASN A 25 20.16 2.32 7.95
C ASN A 25 19.36 3.05 6.85
N LEU A 26 18.02 2.97 6.90
CA LEU A 26 17.14 3.63 5.93
C LEU A 26 17.28 5.15 6.01
N LEU A 27 17.14 5.74 7.21
CA LEU A 27 17.22 7.18 7.42
C LEU A 27 18.61 7.72 7.08
N THR A 28 19.69 7.09 7.57
CA THR A 28 21.06 7.52 7.28
C THR A 28 21.36 7.49 5.78
N THR A 29 20.84 6.49 5.05
CA THR A 29 21.08 6.39 3.60
C THR A 29 20.33 7.48 2.84
N ILE A 30 19.12 7.86 3.28
CA ILE A 30 18.34 8.93 2.66
C ILE A 30 18.98 10.26 2.95
N ASP A 31 19.33 10.57 4.21
CA ASP A 31 19.98 11.81 4.61
C ASP A 31 21.29 12.04 3.84
N ALA A 32 22.11 10.99 3.66
CA ALA A 32 23.36 11.07 2.90
C ALA A 32 23.10 11.40 1.41
N LYS A 33 22.03 10.87 0.82
CA LYS A 33 21.64 11.17 -0.58
C LYS A 33 21.10 12.60 -0.72
N GLU A 34 20.27 13.06 0.20
CA GLU A 34 19.75 14.43 0.21
C GLU A 34 20.86 15.48 0.37
N GLN A 35 21.88 15.20 1.23
CA GLN A 35 23.05 16.07 1.40
C GLN A 35 23.97 16.08 0.17
N ALA A 36 24.05 14.96 -0.57
CA ALA A 36 24.87 14.88 -1.77
C ALA A 36 24.20 15.50 -3.01
N ALA A 37 22.88 15.69 -2.98
CA ALA A 37 22.14 16.32 -4.07
C ALA A 37 22.42 17.85 -4.06
N THR A 38 23.02 18.36 -5.13
CA THR A 38 23.34 19.80 -5.32
C THR A 38 22.10 20.67 -5.52
N GLU A 39 20.97 20.08 -5.83
CA GLU A 39 19.64 20.70 -5.87
C GLU A 39 18.72 19.84 -5.03
N ARG A 40 17.78 20.46 -4.27
CA ARG A 40 16.69 19.71 -3.62
C ARG A 40 15.95 18.95 -4.70
N SER A 41 16.31 17.69 -4.86
CA SER A 41 15.54 16.78 -5.67
C SER A 41 14.13 16.72 -5.05
N ASN A 42 13.15 17.35 -5.68
CA ASN A 42 11.76 17.07 -5.40
C ASN A 42 11.54 15.61 -5.81
N SER A 43 11.88 14.67 -4.90
CA SER A 43 11.64 13.27 -5.16
C SER A 43 10.16 13.09 -5.48
N ARG A 44 9.88 12.71 -6.74
CA ARG A 44 8.51 12.44 -7.19
C ARG A 44 8.01 11.08 -6.70
N CYS A 45 8.76 10.44 -5.82
CA CYS A 45 8.39 9.17 -5.23
C CYS A 45 8.23 9.32 -3.71
N GLN A 46 7.01 9.08 -3.22
CA GLN A 46 6.72 9.03 -1.80
C GLN A 46 7.07 7.65 -1.24
N LEU A 47 7.87 7.64 -0.18
CA LEU A 47 8.18 6.43 0.57
C LEU A 47 7.21 6.25 1.73
N MET A 48 6.84 4.99 1.97
CA MET A 48 6.03 4.60 3.12
C MET A 48 6.50 3.23 3.62
N VAL A 49 6.47 2.99 4.93
CA VAL A 49 6.74 1.68 5.52
C VAL A 49 5.58 1.23 6.40
N ALA A 50 5.26 -0.05 6.37
CA ALA A 50 4.19 -0.66 7.15
C ALA A 50 4.77 -1.78 8.03
N PRO A 51 5.19 -1.48 9.27
CA PRO A 51 5.67 -2.44 10.24
C PRO A 51 4.51 -3.27 10.81
N SER A 52 4.82 -4.39 11.49
CA SER A 52 3.83 -5.06 12.32
C SER A 52 3.30 -4.13 13.42
N CYS A 53 2.04 -4.32 13.85
CA CYS A 53 1.35 -3.43 14.77
C CYS A 53 2.13 -3.21 16.09
N ILE A 54 2.81 -4.24 16.60
CA ILE A 54 3.62 -4.16 17.83
C ILE A 54 4.77 -3.14 17.74
N HIS A 55 5.24 -2.81 16.54
CA HIS A 55 6.34 -1.86 16.31
C HIS A 55 5.86 -0.51 15.79
N LEU A 56 4.57 -0.37 15.46
CA LEU A 56 4.04 0.78 14.74
C LEU A 56 4.34 2.12 15.44
N ALA A 57 4.03 2.25 16.72
CA ALA A 57 4.24 3.49 17.47
C ALA A 57 5.73 3.89 17.51
N ALA A 58 6.63 2.93 17.74
CA ALA A 58 8.06 3.18 17.75
C ALA A 58 8.58 3.61 16.37
N VAL A 59 8.13 2.93 15.31
CA VAL A 59 8.48 3.26 13.92
C VAL A 59 7.96 4.65 13.54
N SER A 60 6.69 4.96 13.83
CA SER A 60 6.08 6.26 13.54
C SER A 60 6.82 7.41 14.25
N ALA A 61 7.17 7.22 15.53
CA ALA A 61 7.93 8.21 16.28
C ALA A 61 9.34 8.45 15.71
N ARG A 62 10.00 7.39 15.22
CA ARG A 62 11.33 7.49 14.57
C ARG A 62 11.29 8.16 13.21
N LEU A 63 10.19 8.02 12.48
CA LEU A 63 10.00 8.65 11.18
C LEU A 63 9.47 10.08 11.26
N ALA A 64 9.06 10.53 12.45
CA ALA A 64 8.55 11.89 12.64
C ALA A 64 9.58 12.94 12.18
N GLY A 65 9.15 13.83 11.29
CA GLY A 65 10.01 14.87 10.68
C GLY A 65 10.82 14.40 9.47
N SER A 66 10.77 13.10 9.09
CA SER A 66 11.35 12.62 7.84
C SER A 66 10.33 12.68 6.70
N SER A 67 10.80 12.44 5.47
CA SER A 67 9.94 12.33 4.27
C SER A 67 9.23 10.98 4.13
N ILE A 68 9.48 10.03 5.05
CA ILE A 68 8.92 8.67 4.99
C ILE A 68 7.64 8.60 5.83
N LEU A 69 6.56 8.12 5.23
CA LEU A 69 5.29 7.90 5.94
C LEU A 69 5.28 6.53 6.63
N SER A 70 4.49 6.41 7.70
CA SER A 70 4.18 5.13 8.33
C SER A 70 2.74 4.72 8.06
N ALA A 71 2.53 3.40 7.86
CA ALA A 71 1.22 2.79 7.70
C ALA A 71 1.05 1.61 8.66
N ALA A 72 -0.19 1.38 9.10
CA ALA A 72 -0.55 0.10 9.72
C ALA A 72 -0.72 -0.98 8.65
N GLN A 73 -0.63 -2.25 9.05
CA GLN A 73 -0.92 -3.40 8.18
C GLN A 73 -2.39 -3.82 8.22
N ASP A 74 -3.18 -3.25 9.12
CA ASP A 74 -4.61 -3.51 9.29
C ASP A 74 -5.25 -2.54 10.29
N VAL A 75 -6.60 -2.51 10.35
CA VAL A 75 -7.40 -1.92 11.41
C VAL A 75 -8.57 -2.83 11.79
N SER A 76 -9.16 -2.65 12.99
CA SER A 76 -10.34 -3.40 13.41
C SER A 76 -11.57 -3.09 12.53
N ALA A 77 -12.34 -4.14 12.23
CA ALA A 77 -13.64 -4.01 11.58
C ALA A 77 -14.78 -3.71 12.57
N HIS A 78 -14.54 -3.90 13.86
CA HIS A 78 -15.61 -3.86 14.87
C HIS A 78 -15.86 -2.47 15.43
N SER A 79 -14.82 -1.62 15.51
CA SER A 79 -14.94 -0.26 16.02
C SER A 79 -13.86 0.65 15.42
N ALA A 80 -14.25 1.87 15.08
CA ALA A 80 -13.30 2.90 14.65
C ALA A 80 -12.48 3.46 15.83
N SER A 81 -12.97 3.36 17.08
CA SER A 81 -12.35 3.95 18.27
C SER A 81 -12.08 2.90 19.36
N VAL A 82 -12.96 2.76 20.32
CA VAL A 82 -12.80 1.88 21.50
C VAL A 82 -13.90 0.84 21.55
N GLY A 83 -13.63 -0.31 22.21
CA GLY A 83 -14.61 -1.38 22.34
C GLY A 83 -14.07 -2.61 23.07
N ALA A 84 -14.93 -3.59 23.30
CA ALA A 84 -14.60 -4.87 23.95
C ALA A 84 -14.11 -5.90 22.91
N TYR A 85 -13.03 -5.58 22.21
CA TYR A 85 -12.46 -6.38 21.10
C TYR A 85 -11.01 -6.71 21.41
N THR A 86 -10.80 -7.66 22.32
CA THR A 86 -9.47 -8.04 22.80
C THR A 86 -8.56 -8.48 21.64
N GLY A 87 -7.43 -7.80 21.50
CA GLY A 87 -6.43 -8.06 20.45
C GLY A 87 -6.55 -7.20 19.19
N ASP A 88 -7.69 -6.51 18.99
CA ASP A 88 -7.87 -5.60 17.87
C ASP A 88 -7.21 -4.23 18.12
N CYS A 89 -6.78 -3.61 17.03
CA CYS A 89 -6.31 -2.23 17.01
C CYS A 89 -7.29 -1.37 16.19
N SER A 90 -7.94 -0.41 16.85
CA SER A 90 -8.87 0.48 16.14
C SER A 90 -8.15 1.49 15.25
N ALA A 91 -8.85 2.04 14.27
CA ALA A 91 -8.31 3.08 13.41
C ALA A 91 -7.85 4.32 14.21
N GLN A 92 -8.55 4.67 15.29
CA GLN A 92 -8.15 5.75 16.20
C GLN A 92 -6.82 5.45 16.91
N GLN A 93 -6.64 4.24 17.44
CA GLN A 93 -5.37 3.82 18.07
C GLN A 93 -4.22 3.83 17.08
N ILE A 94 -4.47 3.42 15.84
CA ILE A 94 -3.48 3.45 14.75
C ILE A 94 -3.08 4.90 14.41
N ALA A 95 -4.04 5.81 14.31
CA ALA A 95 -3.77 7.23 14.08
C ALA A 95 -3.03 7.87 15.25
N ASP A 96 -3.42 7.56 16.51
CA ASP A 96 -2.76 8.03 17.73
C ASP A 96 -1.31 7.51 17.83
N ALA A 97 -1.04 6.30 17.34
CA ALA A 97 0.32 5.74 17.22
C ALA A 97 1.18 6.46 16.17
N GLY A 98 0.64 7.44 15.45
CA GLY A 98 1.35 8.28 14.49
C GLY A 98 1.33 7.77 13.04
N ALA A 99 0.64 6.66 12.76
CA ALA A 99 0.45 6.23 11.37
C ALA A 99 -0.55 7.15 10.64
N THR A 100 -0.27 7.43 9.37
CA THR A 100 -1.13 8.25 8.53
C THR A 100 -1.88 7.44 7.48
N TRP A 101 -1.52 6.16 7.31
CA TRP A 101 -2.09 5.22 6.35
C TRP A 101 -2.32 3.83 6.97
N THR A 102 -3.11 3.01 6.30
CA THR A 102 -3.26 1.59 6.61
C THR A 102 -3.38 0.76 5.34
N ILE A 103 -2.83 -0.45 5.35
CA ILE A 103 -3.04 -1.46 4.30
C ILE A 103 -4.29 -2.25 4.67
N LEU A 104 -5.23 -2.41 3.73
CA LEU A 104 -6.47 -3.17 3.94
C LEU A 104 -6.70 -4.17 2.80
N GLY A 105 -7.25 -5.33 3.13
CA GLY A 105 -7.60 -6.36 2.16
C GLY A 105 -6.40 -7.07 1.53
N HIS A 106 -5.21 -6.99 2.14
CA HIS A 106 -4.04 -7.73 1.67
C HIS A 106 -4.36 -9.22 1.50
N SER A 107 -3.80 -9.85 0.47
CA SER A 107 -4.11 -11.24 0.10
C SER A 107 -3.95 -12.24 1.25
N GLU A 108 -2.91 -12.07 2.09
CA GLU A 108 -2.71 -12.91 3.27
C GLU A 108 -3.85 -12.77 4.29
N ARG A 109 -4.42 -11.57 4.45
CA ARG A 109 -5.55 -11.37 5.36
C ARG A 109 -6.85 -11.93 4.82
N ARG A 110 -7.10 -11.78 3.52
CA ARG A 110 -8.23 -12.47 2.86
C ARG A 110 -8.12 -13.98 3.02
N GLN A 111 -6.93 -14.55 2.88
CA GLN A 111 -6.68 -15.98 2.95
C GLN A 111 -6.70 -16.52 4.39
N TYR A 112 -5.96 -15.91 5.31
CA TYR A 112 -5.72 -16.47 6.65
C TYR A 112 -6.70 -15.96 7.71
N HIS A 113 -7.34 -14.80 7.49
CA HIS A 113 -8.31 -14.20 8.39
C HIS A 113 -9.72 -14.15 7.81
N SER A 114 -9.93 -14.72 6.61
CA SER A 114 -11.24 -14.80 5.94
C SER A 114 -11.94 -13.44 5.83
N GLU A 115 -11.17 -12.38 5.53
CA GLU A 115 -11.74 -11.04 5.40
C GLU A 115 -12.74 -10.98 4.24
N SER A 116 -14.02 -10.81 4.61
CA SER A 116 -15.13 -10.68 3.67
C SER A 116 -15.26 -9.27 3.11
N HIS A 117 -16.13 -9.10 2.13
CA HIS A 117 -16.53 -7.79 1.60
C HIS A 117 -17.01 -6.87 2.74
N ASP A 118 -17.95 -7.34 3.58
CA ASP A 118 -18.51 -6.54 4.69
C ASP A 118 -17.45 -6.15 5.71
N THR A 119 -16.53 -7.07 6.03
CA THR A 119 -15.39 -6.79 6.90
C THR A 119 -14.53 -5.67 6.35
N LEU A 120 -14.23 -5.70 5.05
CA LEU A 120 -13.40 -4.69 4.40
C LEU A 120 -14.14 -3.36 4.24
N LEU A 121 -15.44 -3.38 4.00
CA LEU A 121 -16.28 -2.18 3.99
C LEU A 121 -16.19 -1.44 5.33
N GLN A 122 -16.34 -2.17 6.46
CA GLN A 122 -16.20 -1.59 7.80
C GLN A 122 -14.80 -1.02 8.02
N LYS A 123 -13.74 -1.76 7.69
CA LYS A 123 -12.36 -1.32 7.87
C LYS A 123 -12.03 -0.06 7.07
N VAL A 124 -12.42 0.00 5.79
CA VAL A 124 -12.22 1.19 4.96
C VAL A 124 -12.96 2.39 5.54
N THR A 125 -14.22 2.21 5.93
CA THR A 125 -15.03 3.25 6.57
C THR A 125 -14.37 3.75 7.85
N HIS A 126 -13.93 2.85 8.74
CA HIS A 126 -13.28 3.22 10.00
C HIS A 126 -11.97 3.96 9.78
N ALA A 127 -11.13 3.49 8.85
CA ALA A 127 -9.86 4.15 8.53
C ALA A 127 -10.08 5.59 8.04
N LEU A 128 -10.97 5.79 7.06
CA LEU A 128 -11.26 7.10 6.51
C LEU A 128 -11.91 8.04 7.53
N THR A 129 -12.80 7.54 8.38
CA THR A 129 -13.44 8.31 9.47
C THR A 129 -12.41 8.85 10.46
N GLN A 130 -11.33 8.12 10.71
CA GLN A 130 -10.23 8.54 11.57
C GLN A 130 -9.12 9.31 10.83
N GLY A 131 -9.35 9.66 9.56
CA GLY A 131 -8.43 10.43 8.74
C GLY A 131 -7.20 9.66 8.26
N LEU A 132 -7.20 8.32 8.34
CA LEU A 132 -6.16 7.48 7.74
C LEU A 132 -6.35 7.39 6.23
N GLY A 133 -5.26 7.39 5.47
CA GLY A 133 -5.26 6.95 4.09
C GLY A 133 -5.34 5.42 4.00
N VAL A 134 -5.86 4.92 2.90
CA VAL A 134 -6.08 3.49 2.66
C VAL A 134 -5.29 3.02 1.46
N VAL A 135 -4.44 2.02 1.65
CA VAL A 135 -3.85 1.20 0.58
C VAL A 135 -4.71 -0.05 0.47
N PHE A 136 -5.64 -0.06 -0.48
CA PHE A 136 -6.60 -1.14 -0.65
C PHE A 136 -6.06 -2.19 -1.61
N CYS A 137 -5.80 -3.40 -1.08
CA CYS A 137 -5.24 -4.52 -1.83
C CYS A 137 -6.33 -5.34 -2.50
N ILE A 138 -6.13 -5.62 -3.78
CA ILE A 138 -7.00 -6.44 -4.63
C ILE A 138 -6.17 -7.35 -5.52
N GLY A 139 -6.71 -8.50 -5.88
CA GLY A 139 -6.05 -9.42 -6.79
C GLY A 139 -6.65 -10.82 -6.78
N GLU A 140 -6.36 -11.55 -7.84
CA GLU A 140 -6.87 -12.90 -8.09
C GLU A 140 -5.90 -13.98 -7.63
N THR A 141 -6.43 -15.15 -7.28
CA THR A 141 -5.71 -16.37 -7.00
C THR A 141 -5.21 -17.04 -8.28
N GLN A 142 -4.31 -18.04 -8.17
CA GLN A 142 -3.83 -18.82 -9.33
C GLN A 142 -5.00 -19.46 -10.09
N THR A 143 -5.97 -20.07 -9.40
CA THR A 143 -7.14 -20.70 -10.04
C THR A 143 -7.95 -19.67 -10.83
N GLN A 144 -8.24 -18.51 -10.25
CA GLN A 144 -8.99 -17.45 -10.93
C GLN A 144 -8.22 -16.88 -12.14
N TYR A 145 -6.89 -16.79 -12.05
CA TYR A 145 -6.06 -16.39 -13.18
C TYR A 145 -6.12 -17.44 -14.32
N ASP A 146 -5.97 -18.71 -14.00
CA ASP A 146 -6.04 -19.81 -14.98
C ASP A 146 -7.41 -19.89 -15.66
N ASP A 147 -8.48 -19.58 -14.91
CA ASP A 147 -9.86 -19.52 -15.38
C ASP A 147 -10.21 -18.19 -16.09
N LYS A 148 -9.23 -17.28 -16.28
CA LYS A 148 -9.38 -15.96 -16.93
C LYS A 148 -10.41 -15.05 -16.25
N GLN A 149 -10.54 -15.14 -14.94
CA GLN A 149 -11.49 -14.38 -14.12
C GLN A 149 -10.88 -13.13 -13.49
N THR A 150 -9.64 -12.75 -13.85
CA THR A 150 -8.91 -11.63 -13.22
C THR A 150 -9.76 -10.38 -13.13
N LEU A 151 -10.34 -9.91 -14.23
CA LEU A 151 -11.09 -8.65 -14.24
C LEU A 151 -12.39 -8.73 -13.43
N ASP A 152 -13.11 -9.84 -13.47
CA ASP A 152 -14.34 -10.07 -12.69
C ASP A 152 -14.04 -10.06 -11.18
N VAL A 153 -12.92 -10.67 -10.78
CA VAL A 153 -12.43 -10.65 -9.38
C VAL A 153 -12.08 -9.25 -8.94
N ILE A 154 -11.36 -8.51 -9.78
CA ILE A 154 -11.00 -7.11 -9.53
C ILE A 154 -12.25 -6.26 -9.34
N ASP A 155 -13.22 -6.33 -10.25
CA ASP A 155 -14.48 -5.57 -10.16
C ASP A 155 -15.27 -5.92 -8.90
N THR A 156 -15.34 -7.21 -8.55
CA THR A 156 -15.97 -7.66 -7.32
C THR A 156 -15.29 -7.09 -6.08
N GLN A 157 -13.95 -7.08 -6.04
CA GLN A 157 -13.22 -6.56 -4.89
C GLN A 157 -13.28 -5.03 -4.81
N LEU A 158 -13.27 -4.32 -5.93
CA LEU A 158 -13.45 -2.87 -6.00
C LEU A 158 -14.85 -2.41 -5.60
N SER A 159 -15.86 -3.29 -5.63
CA SER A 159 -17.23 -2.95 -5.21
C SER A 159 -17.30 -2.47 -3.75
N VAL A 160 -16.33 -2.85 -2.89
CA VAL A 160 -16.16 -2.30 -1.53
C VAL A 160 -16.04 -0.76 -1.59
N ILE A 161 -15.18 -0.25 -2.45
CA ILE A 161 -14.98 1.21 -2.60
C ILE A 161 -16.25 1.88 -3.14
N LYS A 162 -16.91 1.26 -4.13
CA LYS A 162 -18.20 1.75 -4.64
C LYS A 162 -19.25 1.85 -3.53
N GLU A 163 -19.31 0.85 -2.65
CA GLU A 163 -20.26 0.83 -1.54
C GLU A 163 -19.93 1.89 -0.49
N VAL A 164 -18.65 2.13 -0.16
CA VAL A 164 -18.25 3.25 0.71
C VAL A 164 -18.74 4.58 0.12
N ILE A 165 -18.54 4.84 -1.16
CA ILE A 165 -19.00 6.06 -1.84
C ILE A 165 -20.52 6.22 -1.71
N THR A 166 -21.27 5.13 -1.86
CA THR A 166 -22.73 5.14 -1.87
C THR A 166 -23.31 5.30 -0.46
N THR A 167 -22.72 4.63 0.53
CA THR A 167 -23.25 4.58 1.90
C THR A 167 -22.67 5.64 2.81
N GLN A 168 -21.52 6.21 2.47
CA GLN A 168 -20.78 7.20 3.26
C GLN A 168 -20.34 8.40 2.39
N PRO A 169 -21.27 9.16 1.80
CA PRO A 169 -20.95 10.24 0.86
C PRO A 169 -20.06 11.34 1.48
N ASP A 170 -20.14 11.52 2.80
CA ASP A 170 -19.31 12.49 3.54
C ASP A 170 -17.81 12.13 3.52
N LEU A 171 -17.48 10.84 3.28
CA LEU A 171 -16.09 10.38 3.16
C LEU A 171 -15.50 10.55 1.75
N MET A 172 -16.28 11.05 0.78
CA MET A 172 -15.84 11.16 -0.62
C MET A 172 -14.58 12.02 -0.78
N SER A 173 -14.48 13.14 -0.06
CA SER A 173 -13.28 13.99 -0.08
C SER A 173 -12.06 13.24 0.46
N SER A 174 -12.22 12.54 1.57
CA SER A 174 -11.14 11.70 2.15
C SER A 174 -10.72 10.58 1.20
N LEU A 175 -11.66 9.97 0.50
CA LEU A 175 -11.38 8.92 -0.49
C LEU A 175 -10.54 9.47 -1.65
N SER A 176 -10.90 10.62 -2.23
CA SER A 176 -10.20 11.17 -3.39
C SER A 176 -8.74 11.50 -3.11
N ASP A 177 -8.43 11.89 -1.87
CA ASP A 177 -7.09 12.32 -1.48
C ASP A 177 -6.25 11.21 -0.82
N ARG A 178 -6.91 10.15 -0.32
CA ARG A 178 -6.32 9.16 0.58
C ARG A 178 -6.59 7.71 0.19
N LEU A 179 -6.88 7.43 -1.08
CA LEU A 179 -7.01 6.08 -1.60
C LEU A 179 -5.87 5.75 -2.55
N ILE A 180 -5.23 4.62 -2.29
CA ILE A 180 -4.29 3.95 -3.20
C ILE A 180 -4.82 2.54 -3.41
N ILE A 181 -4.81 2.05 -4.64
CA ILE A 181 -5.09 0.64 -4.92
C ILE A 181 -3.77 -0.10 -5.14
N ALA A 182 -3.62 -1.27 -4.52
CA ALA A 182 -2.50 -2.17 -4.76
C ALA A 182 -3.01 -3.44 -5.43
N TYR A 183 -2.60 -3.65 -6.68
CA TYR A 183 -2.92 -4.87 -7.41
C TYR A 183 -1.90 -5.96 -7.08
N GLU A 184 -2.38 -7.02 -6.45
CA GLU A 184 -1.61 -8.17 -6.00
C GLU A 184 -2.02 -9.43 -6.79
N PRO A 185 -1.36 -9.78 -7.92
CA PRO A 185 -1.56 -11.10 -8.51
C PRO A 185 -1.08 -12.14 -7.50
N VAL A 186 -2.01 -12.74 -6.72
CA VAL A 186 -1.68 -13.57 -5.55
C VAL A 186 -0.78 -14.74 -5.93
N TRP A 187 -0.95 -15.26 -7.14
CA TRP A 187 -0.13 -16.33 -7.71
C TRP A 187 1.34 -15.93 -7.95
N ALA A 188 1.65 -14.64 -7.98
CA ALA A 188 3.01 -14.10 -8.17
C ALA A 188 3.69 -13.72 -6.84
N ILE A 189 2.95 -13.68 -5.71
CA ILE A 189 3.51 -13.26 -4.42
C ILE A 189 4.34 -14.38 -3.82
N GLY A 190 5.65 -14.14 -3.65
CA GLY A 190 6.56 -15.09 -2.98
C GLY A 190 6.84 -16.39 -3.75
N THR A 191 6.32 -16.54 -4.97
CA THR A 191 6.47 -17.75 -5.78
C THR A 191 7.65 -17.70 -6.76
N GLY A 192 8.24 -16.52 -6.96
CA GLY A 192 9.22 -16.24 -8.01
C GLY A 192 8.63 -16.07 -9.41
N LYS A 193 7.33 -16.30 -9.60
CA LYS A 193 6.63 -15.96 -10.84
C LYS A 193 6.45 -14.43 -10.92
N VAL A 194 6.60 -13.87 -12.10
CA VAL A 194 6.40 -12.45 -12.36
C VAL A 194 5.52 -12.31 -13.60
N PRO A 195 4.36 -11.63 -13.51
CA PRO A 195 3.57 -11.31 -14.69
C PRO A 195 4.38 -10.40 -15.62
N THR A 196 4.04 -10.39 -16.89
CA THR A 196 4.61 -9.42 -17.82
C THR A 196 4.15 -8.00 -17.47
N VAL A 197 4.97 -7.00 -17.81
CA VAL A 197 4.60 -5.58 -17.62
C VAL A 197 3.29 -5.26 -18.33
N SER A 198 3.07 -5.85 -19.53
CA SER A 198 1.84 -5.65 -20.31
C SER A 198 0.59 -6.18 -19.61
N GLU A 199 0.66 -7.35 -18.96
CA GLU A 199 -0.47 -7.90 -18.18
C GLU A 199 -0.81 -7.00 -16.99
N VAL A 200 0.21 -6.54 -16.25
CA VAL A 200 0.04 -5.61 -15.13
C VAL A 200 -0.55 -4.29 -15.62
N SER A 201 -0.03 -3.73 -16.72
CA SER A 201 -0.50 -2.49 -17.33
C SER A 201 -1.98 -2.56 -17.71
N GLN A 202 -2.41 -3.64 -18.38
CA GLN A 202 -3.81 -3.85 -18.77
C GLN A 202 -4.74 -3.94 -17.54
N THR A 203 -4.33 -4.66 -16.50
CA THR A 203 -5.11 -4.76 -15.27
C THR A 203 -5.17 -3.42 -14.54
N HIS A 204 -4.06 -2.67 -14.46
CA HIS A 204 -4.03 -1.32 -13.87
C HIS A 204 -4.92 -0.33 -14.64
N GLN A 205 -4.90 -0.41 -15.98
CA GLN A 205 -5.79 0.41 -16.81
C GLN A 205 -7.26 0.10 -16.50
N HIS A 206 -7.63 -1.17 -16.39
CA HIS A 206 -8.99 -1.59 -16.02
C HIS A 206 -9.38 -1.06 -14.63
N ILE A 207 -8.50 -1.21 -13.62
CA ILE A 207 -8.72 -0.67 -12.26
C ILE A 207 -8.99 0.83 -12.32
N LYS A 208 -8.14 1.60 -13.02
CA LYS A 208 -8.30 3.06 -13.15
C LYS A 208 -9.63 3.43 -13.81
N GLN A 209 -10.03 2.71 -14.86
CA GLN A 209 -11.30 2.93 -15.54
C GLN A 209 -12.51 2.62 -14.64
N THR A 210 -12.49 1.48 -13.95
CA THR A 210 -13.57 1.06 -13.05
C THR A 210 -13.76 2.07 -11.91
N ILE A 211 -12.67 2.47 -11.24
CA ILE A 211 -12.73 3.43 -10.13
C ILE A 211 -13.18 4.83 -10.61
N THR A 212 -12.70 5.31 -11.77
CA THR A 212 -13.17 6.57 -12.36
C THR A 212 -14.66 6.52 -12.67
N GLY A 213 -15.15 5.34 -13.08
CA GLY A 213 -16.57 5.09 -13.29
C GLY A 213 -17.43 5.18 -11.99
N PHE A 214 -16.83 4.99 -10.82
CA PHE A 214 -17.54 5.19 -9.56
C PHE A 214 -17.68 6.67 -9.19
N ALA A 215 -16.61 7.46 -9.39
CA ALA A 215 -16.59 8.90 -9.20
C ALA A 215 -15.42 9.55 -9.95
N GLU A 216 -15.69 10.60 -10.71
CA GLU A 216 -14.69 11.33 -11.51
C GLU A 216 -13.53 11.90 -10.66
N SER A 217 -13.81 12.25 -9.39
CA SER A 217 -12.79 12.74 -8.47
C SER A 217 -11.70 11.71 -8.15
N LEU A 218 -11.94 10.42 -8.41
CA LEU A 218 -10.98 9.34 -8.17
C LEU A 218 -10.04 9.08 -9.36
N LYS A 219 -10.14 9.81 -10.45
CA LYS A 219 -9.29 9.63 -11.65
C LYS A 219 -7.79 9.84 -11.39
N VAL A 220 -7.43 10.57 -10.34
CA VAL A 220 -6.05 10.87 -9.95
C VAL A 220 -5.46 9.86 -8.97
N MET A 221 -6.23 8.85 -8.58
CA MET A 221 -5.81 7.81 -7.67
C MET A 221 -4.64 6.98 -8.24
N SER A 222 -3.70 6.62 -7.37
CA SER A 222 -2.55 5.80 -7.74
C SER A 222 -2.90 4.31 -7.68
N VAL A 223 -2.40 3.56 -8.68
CA VAL A 223 -2.48 2.09 -8.74
C VAL A 223 -1.07 1.51 -8.70
N LEU A 224 -0.79 0.71 -7.67
CA LEU A 224 0.51 0.12 -7.42
C LEU A 224 0.54 -1.35 -7.81
N TYR A 225 1.70 -1.80 -8.28
CA TYR A 225 1.95 -3.22 -8.45
C TYR A 225 2.41 -3.85 -7.12
N GLY A 226 1.70 -4.85 -6.62
CA GLY A 226 1.94 -5.53 -5.34
C GLY A 226 2.51 -6.95 -5.48
N GLY A 227 2.95 -7.35 -6.67
CA GLY A 227 3.60 -8.65 -6.88
C GLY A 227 5.10 -8.61 -6.58
N SER A 228 5.85 -9.55 -7.18
CA SER A 228 7.30 -9.69 -6.97
C SER A 228 8.09 -8.57 -7.66
N VAL A 229 8.31 -7.46 -6.94
CA VAL A 229 9.20 -6.36 -7.35
C VAL A 229 10.52 -6.44 -6.60
N ASN A 230 11.61 -6.21 -7.32
CA ASN A 230 12.97 -6.14 -6.80
C ASN A 230 13.80 -5.12 -7.58
N ALA A 231 15.07 -4.94 -7.20
CA ALA A 231 15.95 -3.95 -7.84
C ALA A 231 16.19 -4.22 -9.34
N ASP A 232 16.13 -5.50 -9.78
CA ASP A 232 16.47 -5.88 -11.16
C ASP A 232 15.31 -5.66 -12.14
N ASN A 233 14.05 -5.71 -11.65
CA ASN A 233 12.85 -5.56 -12.51
C ASN A 233 12.10 -4.25 -12.32
N ALA A 234 12.43 -3.45 -11.30
CA ALA A 234 11.71 -2.23 -10.97
C ALA A 234 11.67 -1.20 -12.12
N ASP A 235 12.77 -1.03 -12.84
CA ASP A 235 12.85 -0.10 -13.98
C ASP A 235 11.83 -0.45 -15.09
N SER A 236 11.62 -1.75 -15.34
CA SER A 236 10.66 -2.19 -16.35
C SER A 236 9.21 -1.86 -15.99
N PHE A 237 8.83 -2.05 -14.72
CA PHE A 237 7.50 -1.67 -14.24
C PHE A 237 7.33 -0.16 -14.13
N ALA A 238 8.36 0.56 -13.67
CA ALA A 238 8.33 2.01 -13.50
C ALA A 238 8.19 2.76 -14.83
N ALA A 239 8.72 2.20 -15.92
CA ALA A 239 8.63 2.79 -17.27
C ALA A 239 7.19 2.78 -17.83
N ASP A 240 6.30 1.94 -17.32
CA ASP A 240 4.91 1.87 -17.79
C ASP A 240 4.06 2.99 -17.15
N PRO A 241 3.36 3.82 -17.94
CA PRO A 241 2.58 4.94 -17.41
C PRO A 241 1.34 4.55 -16.60
N MET A 242 0.87 3.30 -16.70
CA MET A 242 -0.26 2.80 -15.93
C MET A 242 0.14 2.38 -14.51
N ILE A 243 1.44 2.18 -14.25
CA ILE A 243 1.95 1.70 -12.96
C ILE A 243 2.50 2.88 -12.16
N ASP A 244 1.82 3.27 -11.09
CA ASP A 244 2.13 4.47 -10.31
C ASP A 244 3.10 4.20 -9.14
N GLY A 245 3.54 2.97 -8.96
CA GLY A 245 4.44 2.59 -7.88
C GLY A 245 4.39 1.11 -7.54
N ALA A 246 4.89 0.77 -6.35
CA ALA A 246 4.95 -0.61 -5.90
C ALA A 246 4.60 -0.76 -4.40
N LEU A 247 3.87 -1.85 -4.08
CA LEU A 247 3.74 -2.37 -2.72
C LEU A 247 4.73 -3.54 -2.58
N VAL A 248 5.79 -3.32 -1.80
CA VAL A 248 6.99 -4.17 -1.76
C VAL A 248 7.01 -5.00 -0.48
N GLY A 249 7.09 -6.33 -0.59
CA GLY A 249 7.23 -7.24 0.54
C GLY A 249 8.69 -7.38 1.00
N GLY A 250 9.25 -8.58 0.94
CA GLY A 250 10.58 -8.94 1.46
C GLY A 250 11.75 -8.06 0.98
N ALA A 251 11.68 -7.50 -0.23
CA ALA A 251 12.68 -6.58 -0.74
C ALA A 251 12.75 -5.26 0.05
N SER A 252 11.67 -4.87 0.77
CA SER A 252 11.64 -3.68 1.62
C SER A 252 12.40 -3.83 2.94
N LEU A 253 12.77 -5.06 3.31
CA LEU A 253 13.61 -5.35 4.48
C LEU A 253 15.11 -5.18 4.21
N LYS A 254 15.49 -4.86 2.98
CA LYS A 254 16.87 -4.55 2.56
C LYS A 254 16.89 -3.14 2.02
N VAL A 255 17.54 -2.22 2.74
CA VAL A 255 17.53 -0.77 2.44
C VAL A 255 17.96 -0.49 1.00
N GLU A 256 19.05 -1.13 0.54
CA GLU A 256 19.58 -0.93 -0.82
C GLU A 256 18.55 -1.33 -1.88
N SER A 257 17.88 -2.46 -1.69
CA SER A 257 16.84 -2.96 -2.62
C SER A 257 15.61 -2.06 -2.61
N PHE A 258 15.13 -1.66 -1.42
CA PHE A 258 13.98 -0.77 -1.28
C PHE A 258 14.21 0.59 -1.94
N LEU A 259 15.39 1.19 -1.70
CA LEU A 259 15.75 2.47 -2.29
C LEU A 259 16.09 2.37 -3.79
N ALA A 260 16.56 1.22 -4.28
CA ALA A 260 16.72 0.99 -5.72
C ALA A 260 15.37 1.00 -6.43
N ILE A 261 14.36 0.32 -5.87
CA ILE A 261 12.98 0.33 -6.38
C ILE A 261 12.42 1.77 -6.38
N ALA A 262 12.58 2.50 -5.27
CA ALA A 262 12.12 3.88 -5.17
C ALA A 262 12.77 4.80 -6.21
N ASN A 263 14.07 4.65 -6.44
CA ASN A 263 14.80 5.42 -7.45
C ASN A 263 14.32 5.12 -8.88
N ALA A 264 13.97 3.85 -9.19
CA ALA A 264 13.41 3.48 -10.48
C ALA A 264 12.10 4.25 -10.75
N PHE A 265 11.17 4.22 -9.80
CA PHE A 265 9.90 4.95 -9.93
C PHE A 265 10.06 6.47 -9.89
N SER A 266 11.01 7.01 -9.13
CA SER A 266 11.30 8.45 -9.13
C SER A 266 11.77 8.92 -10.51
N ARG A 267 12.77 8.24 -11.11
CA ARG A 267 13.30 8.58 -12.44
C ARG A 267 12.25 8.50 -13.55
N ALA A 268 11.34 7.54 -13.47
CA ALA A 268 10.32 7.36 -14.52
C ALA A 268 9.21 8.43 -14.49
N LYS A 269 9.10 9.22 -13.42
CA LYS A 269 8.12 10.31 -13.30
C LYS A 269 8.74 11.71 -13.49
N ASP A 270 10.07 11.79 -13.70
CA ASP A 270 10.77 13.00 -14.13
C ASP A 270 10.54 13.26 -15.61
#